data_67150a7991d8785e990aca91d17204b4
#
_entry.id   67150a7991d8785e990aca91d17204b4
#
_cell.length_a   1.000
_cell.length_b   1.000
_cell.length_c   1.000
_cell.angle_alpha   90.00
_cell.angle_beta   90.00
_cell.angle_gamma   90.00
#
_symmetry.space_group_name_H-M   'P 1'
#
loop_
_entity.id
_entity.type
_entity.pdbx_description
1 polymer ?
#
loop_
_entity_poly.entity_id
_entity_poly.type
_entity_poly.pdbx_seq_one_letter_code
_entity_poly.pdbx_strand_id
1 'polypeptide(L)'
;SYLVAYEVKMPPADRREMACRTEEVMDRSLRYLNNVPQNQYSRVVSRAVRELVEMQAETGTARRSLLNYILVAHKPTYVHSMMVAGLTRMFVKQMLKKSPELFVGVMGCKTVEEVRRSRIEICELAYECGLYHDVGKSYVFMYIGNNYRRLLDEEFTCIQWHTVFGYELLCNVGGKDDLAPAALYHHTFYDGHGGYPKNYPPCPAGIKPIVDALTVADSLDAATDNIGRCYTMAKPVDTLLGEFRAQRGTRYAPEVVALLDDEEFSRDLKETLDETRKSVYLEVYHVKR
;
A
#
# COMPACT_ATOMS: atom_id res chain seq x y z
N SER A 1 -17.36 -2.81 -12.36
CA SER A 1 -16.97 -1.90 -13.43
C SER A 1 -17.52 -0.46 -13.39
N TYR A 2 -18.39 -0.10 -12.50
CA TYR A 2 -18.97 1.25 -12.43
C TYR A 2 -18.06 2.32 -11.80
N LEU A 3 -16.79 2.06 -11.55
CA LEU A 3 -16.25 2.57 -10.30
C LEU A 3 -14.96 3.31 -10.45
N VAL A 4 -14.20 3.05 -11.48
CA VAL A 4 -13.08 3.90 -11.89
C VAL A 4 -13.56 5.33 -12.16
N ALA A 5 -14.84 5.47 -12.48
CA ALA A 5 -15.42 6.72 -12.92
C ALA A 5 -16.36 7.41 -11.89
N TYR A 6 -16.59 6.83 -10.71
CA TYR A 6 -17.66 7.35 -9.83
C TYR A 6 -17.38 8.73 -9.26
N GLU A 7 -16.13 9.09 -9.03
CA GLU A 7 -15.76 10.43 -8.54
C GLU A 7 -15.18 11.35 -9.63
N VAL A 8 -14.96 10.84 -10.83
CA VAL A 8 -14.58 11.65 -11.97
C VAL A 8 -15.83 12.28 -12.54
N LYS A 9 -15.86 13.61 -12.69
CA LYS A 9 -16.94 14.31 -13.38
C LYS A 9 -16.86 14.05 -14.90
N MET A 10 -17.01 12.80 -15.29
CA MET A 10 -17.05 12.36 -16.68
C MET A 10 -18.50 12.18 -17.13
N PRO A 11 -18.81 12.41 -18.40
CA PRO A 11 -20.09 12.03 -18.98
C PRO A 11 -20.39 10.54 -18.77
N PRO A 12 -21.65 10.14 -18.57
CA PRO A 12 -22.00 8.71 -18.33
C PRO A 12 -21.57 7.75 -19.43
N ALA A 13 -21.53 8.20 -20.68
CA ALA A 13 -21.05 7.39 -21.81
C ALA A 13 -19.56 7.06 -21.68
N ASP A 14 -18.74 8.07 -21.40
CA ASP A 14 -17.29 7.93 -21.26
C ASP A 14 -16.93 7.04 -20.06
N ARG A 15 -17.73 7.11 -18.98
CA ARG A 15 -17.56 6.23 -17.80
C ARG A 15 -17.74 4.77 -18.14
N ARG A 16 -18.76 4.45 -18.96
CA ARG A 16 -19.02 3.07 -19.37
C ARG A 16 -17.92 2.55 -20.26
N GLU A 17 -17.51 3.35 -21.22
CA GLU A 17 -16.42 2.98 -22.13
C GLU A 17 -15.12 2.73 -21.37
N MET A 18 -14.74 3.64 -20.45
CA MET A 18 -13.54 3.45 -19.65
C MET A 18 -13.63 2.21 -18.77
N ALA A 19 -14.77 1.96 -18.12
CA ALA A 19 -14.97 0.78 -17.31
C ALA A 19 -14.83 -0.51 -18.13
N CYS A 20 -15.45 -0.58 -19.32
CA CYS A 20 -15.31 -1.72 -20.20
C CYS A 20 -13.87 -1.93 -20.68
N ARG A 21 -13.18 -0.87 -21.09
CA ARG A 21 -11.76 -0.95 -21.49
C ARG A 21 -10.87 -1.43 -20.34
N THR A 22 -11.11 -0.97 -19.11
CA THR A 22 -10.38 -1.42 -17.91
C THR A 22 -10.60 -2.92 -17.67
N GLU A 23 -11.84 -3.39 -17.73
CA GLU A 23 -12.16 -4.81 -17.58
C GLU A 23 -11.52 -5.66 -18.68
N GLU A 24 -11.55 -5.22 -19.92
CA GLU A 24 -10.92 -5.94 -21.05
C GLU A 24 -9.41 -6.07 -20.88
N VAL A 25 -8.72 -4.99 -20.48
CA VAL A 25 -7.27 -5.01 -20.24
C VAL A 25 -6.94 -5.95 -19.09
N MET A 26 -7.69 -5.92 -18.00
CA MET A 26 -7.46 -6.78 -16.85
C MET A 26 -7.73 -8.24 -17.18
N ASP A 27 -8.86 -8.54 -17.80
CA ASP A 27 -9.25 -9.91 -18.18
C ASP A 27 -8.26 -10.53 -19.17
N ARG A 28 -7.81 -9.75 -20.15
CA ARG A 28 -6.76 -10.15 -21.08
C ARG A 28 -5.45 -10.45 -20.35
N SER A 29 -5.05 -9.60 -19.42
CA SER A 29 -3.81 -9.76 -18.65
C SER A 29 -3.84 -11.03 -17.81
N LEU A 30 -4.96 -11.31 -17.16
CA LEU A 30 -5.14 -12.49 -16.33
C LEU A 30 -5.16 -13.78 -17.15
N ARG A 31 -5.79 -13.79 -18.32
CA ARG A 31 -5.71 -14.93 -19.25
C ARG A 31 -4.29 -15.20 -19.72
N TYR A 32 -3.50 -14.16 -19.97
CA TYR A 32 -2.10 -14.31 -20.32
C TYR A 32 -1.26 -14.85 -19.15
N LEU A 33 -1.46 -14.37 -17.93
CA LEU A 33 -0.75 -14.84 -16.74
C LEU A 33 -0.93 -16.34 -16.51
N ASN A 34 -2.10 -16.89 -16.83
CA ASN A 34 -2.36 -18.32 -16.69
C ASN A 34 -1.66 -19.20 -17.75
N ASN A 35 -1.22 -18.60 -18.87
CA ASN A 35 -0.68 -19.34 -20.01
C ASN A 35 0.78 -18.99 -20.33
N VAL A 36 1.40 -18.09 -19.60
CA VAL A 36 2.74 -17.58 -19.88
C VAL A 36 3.73 -18.13 -18.84
N PRO A 37 4.91 -18.59 -19.26
CA PRO A 37 5.97 -18.99 -18.34
C PRO A 37 6.29 -17.89 -17.34
N GLN A 38 6.57 -18.25 -16.10
CA GLN A 38 6.77 -17.34 -14.98
C GLN A 38 7.81 -16.23 -15.26
N ASN A 39 8.84 -16.54 -16.04
CA ASN A 39 9.85 -15.56 -16.46
C ASN A 39 9.36 -14.49 -17.45
N GLN A 40 8.16 -14.63 -17.98
CA GLN A 40 7.54 -13.66 -18.90
C GLN A 40 6.42 -12.85 -18.24
N TYR A 41 6.03 -13.20 -16.99
CA TYR A 41 4.93 -12.51 -16.30
C TYR A 41 5.17 -11.00 -16.20
N SER A 42 6.38 -10.56 -15.88
CA SER A 42 6.70 -9.14 -15.80
C SER A 42 6.40 -8.37 -17.09
N ARG A 43 6.70 -8.95 -18.26
CA ARG A 43 6.43 -8.31 -19.55
C ARG A 43 4.93 -8.18 -19.85
N VAL A 44 4.16 -9.22 -19.55
CA VAL A 44 2.70 -9.22 -19.77
C VAL A 44 2.05 -8.19 -18.86
N VAL A 45 2.46 -8.19 -17.61
CA VAL A 45 1.91 -7.28 -16.62
C VAL A 45 2.33 -5.84 -16.88
N SER A 46 3.61 -5.58 -17.16
CA SER A 46 4.07 -4.22 -17.53
C SER A 46 3.32 -3.67 -18.74
N ARG A 47 2.94 -4.52 -19.70
CA ARG A 47 2.12 -4.11 -20.84
C ARG A 47 0.70 -3.74 -20.41
N ALA A 48 0.07 -4.57 -19.59
CA ALA A 48 -1.28 -4.32 -19.11
C ALA A 48 -1.35 -3.07 -18.23
N VAL A 49 -0.35 -2.89 -17.34
CA VAL A 49 -0.18 -1.67 -16.54
C VAL A 49 -0.11 -0.45 -17.44
N ARG A 50 0.73 -0.49 -18.47
CA ARG A 50 0.88 0.63 -19.40
C ARG A 50 -0.43 0.99 -20.08
N GLU A 51 -1.15 0.02 -20.60
CA GLU A 51 -2.46 0.24 -21.23
C GLU A 51 -3.48 0.87 -20.26
N LEU A 52 -3.52 0.41 -19.00
CA LEU A 52 -4.37 1.00 -17.97
C LEU A 52 -3.97 2.43 -17.63
N VAL A 53 -2.67 2.69 -17.52
CA VAL A 53 -2.15 4.02 -17.21
C VAL A 53 -2.44 5.01 -18.33
N GLU A 54 -2.19 4.64 -19.58
CA GLU A 54 -2.50 5.48 -20.73
C GLU A 54 -3.99 5.86 -20.74
N MET A 55 -4.86 4.88 -20.51
CA MET A 55 -6.30 5.07 -20.41
C MET A 55 -6.71 6.00 -19.26
N GLN A 56 -6.04 5.89 -18.10
CA GLN A 56 -6.31 6.72 -16.92
C GLN A 56 -5.70 8.13 -17.05
N ALA A 57 -4.52 8.25 -17.68
CA ALA A 57 -3.85 9.53 -17.89
C ALA A 57 -4.69 10.51 -18.73
N GLU A 58 -5.46 10.00 -19.69
CA GLU A 58 -6.39 10.79 -20.49
C GLU A 58 -7.45 11.54 -19.65
N THR A 59 -7.69 11.10 -18.43
CA THR A 59 -8.73 11.67 -17.55
C THR A 59 -8.20 12.64 -16.51
N GLY A 60 -6.89 12.76 -16.34
CA GLY A 60 -6.26 13.61 -15.31
C GLY A 60 -6.54 13.23 -13.85
N THR A 61 -7.18 12.08 -13.61
CA THR A 61 -7.62 11.63 -12.27
C THR A 61 -7.16 10.22 -11.93
N ALA A 62 -6.12 9.78 -12.62
CA ALA A 62 -5.68 8.38 -12.64
C ALA A 62 -5.47 7.75 -11.25
N ARG A 63 -4.81 8.46 -10.31
CA ARG A 63 -4.57 7.90 -8.96
C ARG A 63 -5.86 7.69 -8.17
N ARG A 64 -6.77 8.66 -8.18
CA ARG A 64 -8.06 8.55 -7.51
C ARG A 64 -8.92 7.45 -8.12
N SER A 65 -8.86 7.30 -9.44
CA SER A 65 -9.53 6.23 -10.17
C SER A 65 -9.03 4.84 -9.76
N LEU A 66 -7.73 4.67 -9.52
CA LEU A 66 -7.18 3.41 -9.01
C LEU A 66 -7.73 3.06 -7.63
N LEU A 67 -7.80 4.03 -6.71
CA LEU A 67 -8.38 3.79 -5.39
C LEU A 67 -9.87 3.44 -5.46
N ASN A 68 -10.62 4.12 -6.32
CA ASN A 68 -12.03 3.80 -6.55
C ASN A 68 -12.22 2.40 -7.14
N TYR A 69 -11.34 2.01 -8.05
CA TYR A 69 -11.33 0.64 -8.57
C TYR A 69 -11.11 -0.37 -7.45
N ILE A 70 -10.12 -0.15 -6.59
CA ILE A 70 -9.85 -1.02 -5.44
C ILE A 70 -11.06 -1.08 -4.49
N LEU A 71 -11.66 0.06 -4.16
CA LEU A 71 -12.83 0.15 -3.29
C LEU A 71 -13.95 -0.79 -3.73
N VAL A 72 -14.11 -0.97 -5.00
CA VAL A 72 -15.21 -1.75 -5.53
C VAL A 72 -14.84 -3.15 -5.93
N ALA A 73 -13.64 -3.35 -6.48
CA ALA A 73 -13.16 -4.67 -6.80
C ALA A 73 -12.86 -5.49 -5.53
N HIS A 74 -12.31 -4.83 -4.49
CA HIS A 74 -11.94 -5.53 -3.26
C HIS A 74 -11.97 -4.59 -2.04
N LYS A 75 -13.14 -4.37 -1.47
CA LYS A 75 -13.34 -3.53 -0.28
C LYS A 75 -12.34 -3.80 0.87
N PRO A 76 -12.00 -5.05 1.21
CA PRO A 76 -11.03 -5.29 2.28
C PRO A 76 -9.65 -4.67 2.02
N THR A 77 -9.16 -4.70 0.77
CA THR A 77 -7.90 -4.01 0.42
C THR A 77 -8.03 -2.50 0.54
N TYR A 78 -9.16 -1.92 0.17
CA TYR A 78 -9.39 -0.49 0.37
C TYR A 78 -9.38 -0.10 1.85
N VAL A 79 -10.10 -0.85 2.70
CA VAL A 79 -10.08 -0.63 4.16
C VAL A 79 -8.66 -0.73 4.71
N HIS A 80 -7.92 -1.78 4.31
CA HIS A 80 -6.52 -1.96 4.66
C HIS A 80 -5.66 -0.75 4.27
N SER A 81 -5.77 -0.28 3.03
CA SER A 81 -5.03 0.90 2.55
C SER A 81 -5.35 2.17 3.37
N MET A 82 -6.61 2.37 3.73
CA MET A 82 -7.01 3.50 4.58
C MET A 82 -6.41 3.39 6.00
N MET A 83 -6.44 2.20 6.58
CA MET A 83 -5.84 1.94 7.90
C MET A 83 -4.32 2.15 7.86
N VAL A 84 -3.64 1.55 6.89
CA VAL A 84 -2.18 1.68 6.72
C VAL A 84 -1.77 3.12 6.48
N ALA A 85 -2.55 3.90 5.73
CA ALA A 85 -2.32 5.33 5.55
C ALA A 85 -2.32 6.11 6.87
N GLY A 86 -3.35 5.89 7.69
CA GLY A 86 -3.46 6.51 9.02
C GLY A 86 -2.32 6.11 9.95
N LEU A 87 -2.01 4.81 10.02
CA LEU A 87 -0.94 4.25 10.85
C LEU A 87 0.45 4.75 10.40
N THR A 88 0.74 4.75 9.10
CA THR A 88 2.03 5.24 8.57
C THR A 88 2.24 6.71 8.95
N ARG A 89 1.22 7.55 8.77
CA ARG A 89 1.26 8.94 9.22
C ARG A 89 1.48 9.07 10.72
N MET A 90 0.85 8.22 11.53
CA MET A 90 1.01 8.21 12.99
C MET A 90 2.45 7.87 13.39
N PHE A 91 3.04 6.82 12.82
CA PHE A 91 4.44 6.45 13.03
C PHE A 91 5.39 7.58 12.61
N VAL A 92 5.25 8.10 11.39
CA VAL A 92 6.10 9.17 10.85
C VAL A 92 6.00 10.45 11.69
N LYS A 93 4.80 10.83 12.13
CA LYS A 93 4.61 11.97 13.02
C LYS A 93 5.39 11.82 14.34
N GLN A 94 5.41 10.62 14.91
CA GLN A 94 6.16 10.35 16.14
C GLN A 94 7.68 10.28 15.89
N MET A 95 8.11 9.69 14.77
CA MET A 95 9.51 9.69 14.35
C MET A 95 10.03 11.13 14.16
N LEU A 96 9.29 11.98 13.46
CA LEU A 96 9.63 13.40 13.27
C LEU A 96 9.76 14.18 14.58
N LYS A 97 9.02 13.80 15.62
CA LYS A 97 9.11 14.39 16.95
C LYS A 97 10.36 13.93 17.70
N LYS A 98 10.73 12.64 17.59
CA LYS A 98 11.83 12.02 18.35
C LYS A 98 13.19 12.11 17.63
N SER A 99 13.19 11.90 16.30
CA SER A 99 14.40 11.74 15.48
C SER A 99 14.23 12.39 14.11
N PRO A 100 14.03 13.72 14.02
CA PRO A 100 13.80 14.42 12.75
C PRO A 100 14.99 14.31 11.79
N GLU A 101 16.20 14.04 12.26
CA GLU A 101 17.42 13.82 11.47
C GLU A 101 17.30 12.66 10.48
N LEU A 102 16.48 11.65 10.79
CA LEU A 102 16.23 10.52 9.88
C LEU A 102 15.55 10.95 8.57
N PHE A 103 14.87 12.09 8.58
CA PHE A 103 14.13 12.60 7.44
C PHE A 103 14.91 13.61 6.58
N VAL A 104 16.20 13.81 6.86
CA VAL A 104 17.08 14.59 5.98
C VAL A 104 17.22 13.84 4.65
N GLY A 105 16.88 14.51 3.56
CA GLY A 105 16.75 13.94 2.21
C GLY A 105 15.30 13.73 1.77
N VAL A 106 14.35 13.54 2.68
CA VAL A 106 12.92 13.41 2.34
C VAL A 106 12.43 14.74 1.76
N MET A 107 11.72 14.68 0.63
CA MET A 107 11.22 15.85 -0.10
C MET A 107 12.32 16.89 -0.42
N GLY A 108 13.59 16.46 -0.49
CA GLY A 108 14.72 17.34 -0.75
C GLY A 108 15.19 18.17 0.43
N CYS A 109 14.70 17.95 1.65
CA CYS A 109 15.16 18.61 2.87
C CYS A 109 16.63 18.32 3.12
N LYS A 110 17.47 19.36 3.24
CA LYS A 110 18.92 19.24 3.40
C LYS A 110 19.35 19.32 4.87
N THR A 111 18.49 19.83 5.74
CA THR A 111 18.79 20.07 7.14
C THR A 111 17.61 19.63 8.03
N VAL A 112 17.91 19.37 9.30
CA VAL A 112 16.87 19.06 10.32
C VAL A 112 15.87 20.21 10.46
N GLU A 113 16.33 21.45 10.29
CA GLU A 113 15.46 22.62 10.37
C GLU A 113 14.46 22.67 9.23
N GLU A 114 14.90 22.32 8.01
CA GLU A 114 13.97 22.17 6.86
C GLU A 114 12.99 21.03 7.09
N VAL A 115 13.42 19.90 7.62
CA VAL A 115 12.53 18.79 8.02
C VAL A 115 11.46 19.25 9.01
N ARG A 116 11.85 20.03 10.04
CA ARG A 116 10.88 20.54 11.02
C ARG A 116 9.86 21.50 10.41
N ARG A 117 10.26 22.31 9.43
CA ARG A 117 9.36 23.20 8.68
C ARG A 117 8.38 22.42 7.79
N SER A 118 8.86 21.39 7.12
CA SER A 118 8.08 20.53 6.19
C SER A 118 7.39 19.34 6.88
N ARG A 119 7.29 19.34 8.20
CA ARG A 119 6.75 18.20 8.96
C ARG A 119 5.31 17.81 8.56
N ILE A 120 4.49 18.78 8.16
CA ILE A 120 3.11 18.56 7.75
C ILE A 120 3.10 17.86 6.40
N GLU A 121 3.85 18.38 5.44
CA GLU A 121 3.98 17.85 4.09
C GLU A 121 4.58 16.44 4.11
N ILE A 122 5.56 16.17 4.98
CA ILE A 122 6.13 14.83 5.17
C ILE A 122 5.07 13.87 5.74
N CYS A 123 4.25 14.31 6.69
CA CYS A 123 3.15 13.49 7.21
C CYS A 123 2.07 13.21 6.16
N GLU A 124 1.76 14.17 5.29
CA GLU A 124 0.83 13.96 4.17
C GLU A 124 1.42 13.01 3.12
N LEU A 125 2.71 13.14 2.79
CA LEU A 125 3.41 12.17 1.95
C LEU A 125 3.35 10.76 2.54
N ALA A 126 3.59 10.62 3.85
CA ALA A 126 3.50 9.34 4.55
C ALA A 126 2.09 8.73 4.48
N TYR A 127 1.06 9.56 4.61
CA TYR A 127 -0.33 9.14 4.43
C TYR A 127 -0.59 8.65 3.00
N GLU A 128 -0.16 9.41 1.99
CA GLU A 128 -0.30 9.01 0.59
C GLU A 128 0.47 7.72 0.29
N CYS A 129 1.70 7.55 0.81
CA CYS A 129 2.47 6.30 0.68
C CYS A 129 1.69 5.10 1.22
N GLY A 130 1.12 5.22 2.43
CA GLY A 130 0.28 4.17 3.00
C GLY A 130 -1.00 3.93 2.21
N LEU A 131 -1.63 4.98 1.66
CA LEU A 131 -2.86 4.86 0.89
C LEU A 131 -2.66 4.11 -0.45
N TYR A 132 -1.52 4.35 -1.09
CA TYR A 132 -1.23 3.84 -2.44
C TYR A 132 -0.29 2.64 -2.47
N HIS A 133 0.25 2.15 -1.34
CA HIS A 133 1.25 1.06 -1.32
C HIS A 133 0.79 -0.20 -2.05
N ASP A 134 -0.49 -0.50 -1.95
CA ASP A 134 -1.12 -1.72 -2.42
C ASP A 134 -1.88 -1.57 -3.75
N VAL A 135 -1.75 -0.43 -4.47
CA VAL A 135 -2.50 -0.22 -5.72
C VAL A 135 -2.23 -1.28 -6.78
N GLY A 136 -1.06 -1.90 -6.76
CA GLY A 136 -0.71 -3.00 -7.64
C GLY A 136 -1.53 -4.28 -7.42
N LYS A 137 -2.20 -4.42 -6.28
CA LYS A 137 -3.15 -5.52 -6.03
C LYS A 137 -4.34 -5.51 -6.98
N SER A 138 -4.63 -4.37 -7.61
CA SER A 138 -5.64 -4.28 -8.67
C SER A 138 -5.46 -5.31 -9.79
N TYR A 139 -4.24 -5.77 -10.02
CA TYR A 139 -3.91 -6.82 -11.00
C TYR A 139 -4.09 -8.25 -10.50
N VAL A 140 -4.12 -8.43 -9.20
CA VAL A 140 -4.14 -9.76 -8.57
C VAL A 140 -5.43 -10.05 -7.80
N PHE A 141 -6.43 -9.17 -7.85
CA PHE A 141 -7.69 -9.35 -7.13
C PHE A 141 -8.43 -10.63 -7.49
N MET A 142 -8.32 -11.11 -8.73
CA MET A 142 -8.95 -12.38 -9.11
C MET A 142 -8.36 -13.56 -8.34
N TYR A 143 -7.11 -13.49 -7.92
CA TYR A 143 -6.48 -14.51 -7.09
C TYR A 143 -6.77 -14.35 -5.61
N ILE A 144 -7.01 -13.11 -5.14
CA ILE A 144 -7.24 -12.79 -3.73
C ILE A 144 -8.73 -12.82 -3.39
N GLY A 145 -9.59 -12.31 -4.26
CA GLY A 145 -11.00 -11.99 -3.95
C GLY A 145 -11.92 -13.20 -3.76
N ASN A 146 -11.55 -14.37 -4.27
CA ASN A 146 -12.36 -15.59 -4.22
C ASN A 146 -11.78 -16.66 -3.28
N ASN A 147 -10.82 -16.32 -2.43
CA ASN A 147 -10.09 -17.30 -1.64
C ASN A 147 -10.75 -17.58 -0.29
N TYR A 148 -11.61 -18.56 -0.28
CA TYR A 148 -12.10 -19.23 0.95
C TYR A 148 -11.17 -20.37 1.42
N ARG A 149 -9.96 -20.44 0.88
CA ARG A 149 -8.93 -21.44 1.15
C ARG A 149 -7.55 -20.78 1.28
N ARG A 150 -6.61 -21.54 1.81
CA ARG A 150 -5.19 -21.13 1.78
C ARG A 150 -4.72 -20.99 0.32
N LEU A 151 -3.96 -19.92 0.05
CA LEU A 151 -3.32 -19.69 -1.23
C LEU A 151 -2.30 -20.80 -1.53
N LEU A 152 -2.19 -21.16 -2.81
CA LEU A 152 -1.08 -21.98 -3.32
C LEU A 152 0.19 -21.12 -3.35
N ASP A 153 1.34 -21.77 -3.35
CA ASP A 153 2.63 -21.06 -3.37
C ASP A 153 2.80 -20.25 -4.67
N GLU A 154 2.27 -20.74 -5.79
CA GLU A 154 2.24 -20.04 -7.08
C GLU A 154 1.35 -18.81 -7.03
N GLU A 155 0.18 -18.90 -6.42
CA GLU A 155 -0.73 -17.76 -6.22
C GLU A 155 -0.08 -16.71 -5.33
N PHE A 156 0.58 -17.13 -4.26
CA PHE A 156 1.31 -16.22 -3.39
C PHE A 156 2.46 -15.53 -4.14
N THR A 157 3.17 -16.25 -5.00
CA THR A 157 4.20 -15.69 -5.88
C THR A 157 3.62 -14.63 -6.81
N CYS A 158 2.45 -14.90 -7.40
CA CYS A 158 1.75 -13.91 -8.23
C CYS A 158 1.36 -12.65 -7.42
N ILE A 159 0.90 -12.84 -6.18
CA ILE A 159 0.54 -11.71 -5.30
C ILE A 159 1.75 -10.84 -4.98
N GLN A 160 2.94 -11.41 -4.78
CA GLN A 160 4.15 -10.64 -4.48
C GLN A 160 4.47 -9.59 -5.57
N TRP A 161 4.06 -9.84 -6.82
CA TRP A 161 4.24 -8.89 -7.92
C TRP A 161 3.45 -7.59 -7.77
N HIS A 162 2.48 -7.50 -6.84
CA HIS A 162 1.75 -6.25 -6.64
C HIS A 162 2.68 -5.07 -6.32
N THR A 163 3.83 -5.32 -5.70
CA THR A 163 4.82 -4.26 -5.39
C THR A 163 5.40 -3.65 -6.65
N VAL A 164 5.76 -4.49 -7.62
CA VAL A 164 6.28 -4.06 -8.93
C VAL A 164 5.19 -3.39 -9.75
N PHE A 165 3.99 -3.94 -9.76
CA PHE A 165 2.86 -3.36 -10.47
C PHE A 165 2.46 -2.01 -9.91
N GLY A 166 2.45 -1.89 -8.58
CA GLY A 166 2.19 -0.61 -7.91
C GLY A 166 3.22 0.44 -8.26
N TYR A 167 4.50 0.07 -8.26
CA TYR A 167 5.59 0.95 -8.69
C TYR A 167 5.39 1.45 -10.12
N GLU A 168 5.17 0.53 -11.08
CA GLU A 168 4.98 0.90 -12.49
C GLU A 168 3.73 1.77 -12.70
N LEU A 169 2.62 1.44 -12.02
CA LEU A 169 1.41 2.26 -12.05
C LEU A 169 1.69 3.70 -11.58
N LEU A 170 2.33 3.84 -10.42
CA LEU A 170 2.57 5.15 -9.82
C LEU A 170 3.60 5.99 -10.58
N CYS A 171 4.62 5.38 -11.17
CA CYS A 171 5.58 6.07 -12.05
C CYS A 171 4.88 6.68 -13.28
N ASN A 172 3.87 6.02 -13.82
CA ASN A 172 3.24 6.42 -15.08
C ASN A 172 2.03 7.35 -14.88
N VAL A 173 1.41 7.36 -13.70
CA VAL A 173 0.18 8.15 -13.42
C VAL A 173 0.48 9.64 -13.20
N GLY A 174 1.74 10.02 -13.18
CA GLY A 174 2.17 11.42 -12.98
C GLY A 174 1.91 11.95 -11.57
N GLY A 175 2.73 12.83 -11.10
CA GLY A 175 2.62 13.43 -9.77
C GLY A 175 3.89 13.23 -8.94
N LYS A 176 3.77 12.96 -7.66
CA LYS A 176 4.92 12.81 -6.77
C LYS A 176 5.64 11.49 -7.06
N ASP A 177 6.88 11.56 -7.54
CA ASP A 177 7.75 10.39 -7.81
C ASP A 177 8.05 9.57 -6.54
N ASP A 178 7.77 10.15 -5.35
CA ASP A 178 8.02 9.55 -4.05
C ASP A 178 7.06 8.40 -3.70
N LEU A 179 5.87 8.30 -4.32
CA LEU A 179 4.89 7.26 -3.99
C LEU A 179 5.27 5.89 -4.58
N ALA A 180 5.86 5.87 -5.76
CA ALA A 180 6.22 4.64 -6.45
C ALA A 180 7.22 3.79 -5.66
N PRO A 181 8.32 4.35 -5.10
CA PRO A 181 9.21 3.59 -4.24
C PRO A 181 8.51 3.01 -3.00
N ALA A 182 7.53 3.69 -2.40
CA ALA A 182 6.78 3.14 -1.27
C ALA A 182 6.03 1.87 -1.67
N ALA A 183 5.37 1.85 -2.83
CA ALA A 183 4.73 0.65 -3.35
C ALA A 183 5.73 -0.48 -3.63
N LEU A 184 6.93 -0.17 -4.13
CA LEU A 184 7.94 -1.18 -4.46
C LEU A 184 8.55 -1.84 -3.23
N TYR A 185 8.88 -1.04 -2.20
CA TYR A 185 9.78 -1.48 -1.12
C TYR A 185 9.10 -1.84 0.21
N HIS A 186 7.77 -1.66 0.36
CA HIS A 186 7.10 -1.89 1.65
C HIS A 186 7.16 -3.34 2.17
N HIS A 187 7.54 -4.30 1.33
CA HIS A 187 7.78 -5.69 1.73
C HIS A 187 9.26 -6.10 1.72
N THR A 188 10.18 -5.18 1.48
CA THR A 188 11.61 -5.48 1.63
C THR A 188 12.01 -5.39 3.10
N PHE A 189 12.93 -6.26 3.53
CA PHE A 189 13.45 -6.21 4.89
C PHE A 189 14.35 -4.99 5.07
N TYR A 190 14.38 -4.48 6.29
CA TYR A 190 15.20 -3.32 6.65
C TYR A 190 16.69 -3.53 6.37
N ASP A 191 17.21 -4.74 6.64
CA ASP A 191 18.61 -5.14 6.40
C ASP A 191 18.92 -5.46 4.93
N GLY A 192 17.92 -5.48 4.05
CA GLY A 192 18.07 -5.78 2.63
C GLY A 192 18.25 -7.29 2.31
N HIS A 193 18.24 -8.17 3.30
CA HIS A 193 18.50 -9.60 3.10
C HIS A 193 17.25 -10.47 2.97
N GLY A 194 16.07 -9.87 2.92
CA GLY A 194 14.82 -10.61 2.81
C GLY A 194 13.68 -9.81 2.19
N GLY A 195 12.51 -10.45 2.14
CA GLY A 195 11.31 -9.85 1.56
C GLY A 195 11.26 -9.92 0.03
N TYR A 196 10.45 -9.05 -0.56
CA TYR A 196 10.27 -8.92 -2.00
C TYR A 196 9.94 -7.45 -2.38
N PRO A 197 10.16 -7.04 -3.66
CA PRO A 197 10.73 -7.84 -4.75
C PRO A 197 12.24 -8.05 -4.58
N LYS A 198 12.75 -9.12 -5.20
CA LYS A 198 14.20 -9.39 -5.22
C LYS A 198 14.85 -8.73 -6.45
N ASN A 199 16.17 -8.49 -6.35
CA ASN A 199 16.98 -7.98 -7.47
C ASN A 199 16.64 -6.54 -7.91
N TYR A 200 16.15 -5.71 -6.98
CA TYR A 200 16.00 -4.28 -7.18
C TYR A 200 17.10 -3.51 -6.42
N PRO A 201 17.44 -2.29 -6.86
CA PRO A 201 18.35 -1.41 -6.11
C PRO A 201 17.82 -1.18 -4.69
N PRO A 202 18.66 -0.78 -3.73
CA PRO A 202 18.19 -0.40 -2.40
C PRO A 202 17.14 0.71 -2.44
N CYS A 203 16.24 0.72 -1.45
CA CYS A 203 15.24 1.79 -1.29
C CYS A 203 15.95 3.16 -1.24
N PRO A 204 15.51 4.15 -2.03
CA PRO A 204 16.11 5.48 -2.02
C PRO A 204 16.09 6.11 -0.62
N ALA A 205 17.21 6.69 -0.20
CA ALA A 205 17.36 7.29 1.14
C ALA A 205 16.32 8.38 1.42
N GLY A 206 15.92 9.13 0.39
CA GLY A 206 14.94 10.22 0.49
C GLY A 206 13.50 9.78 0.79
N ILE A 207 13.19 8.48 0.77
CA ILE A 207 11.87 7.97 1.11
C ILE A 207 11.94 6.86 2.16
N LYS A 208 13.13 6.30 2.40
CA LYS A 208 13.33 5.13 3.25
C LYS A 208 12.70 5.25 4.64
N PRO A 209 12.80 6.36 5.39
CA PRO A 209 12.17 6.46 6.71
C PRO A 209 10.65 6.29 6.68
N ILE A 210 10.02 6.75 5.59
CA ILE A 210 8.58 6.57 5.39
C ILE A 210 8.26 5.12 5.04
N VAL A 211 9.07 4.48 4.18
CA VAL A 211 8.91 3.06 3.82
C VAL A 211 9.10 2.16 5.05
N ASP A 212 10.08 2.46 5.90
CA ASP A 212 10.33 1.71 7.13
C ASP A 212 9.11 1.77 8.10
N ALA A 213 8.49 2.96 8.22
CA ALA A 213 7.25 3.13 8.99
C ALA A 213 6.07 2.40 8.33
N LEU A 214 5.96 2.48 7.01
CA LEU A 214 4.94 1.80 6.21
C LEU A 214 5.02 0.28 6.37
N THR A 215 6.21 -0.31 6.33
CA THR A 215 6.41 -1.77 6.51
C THR A 215 5.86 -2.27 7.85
N VAL A 216 6.05 -1.49 8.93
CA VAL A 216 5.49 -1.82 10.24
C VAL A 216 3.98 -1.63 10.26
N ALA A 217 3.48 -0.52 9.70
CA ALA A 217 2.06 -0.21 9.65
C ALA A 217 1.25 -1.24 8.84
N ASP A 218 1.76 -1.65 7.67
CA ASP A 218 1.17 -2.70 6.83
C ASP A 218 1.11 -4.05 7.57
N SER A 219 2.24 -4.47 8.15
CA SER A 219 2.32 -5.73 8.92
C SER A 219 1.38 -5.72 10.13
N LEU A 220 1.25 -4.56 10.80
CA LEU A 220 0.41 -4.38 11.96
C LEU A 220 -1.07 -4.50 11.60
N ASP A 221 -1.52 -3.78 10.58
CA ASP A 221 -2.92 -3.85 10.15
C ASP A 221 -3.27 -5.23 9.59
N ALA A 222 -2.42 -5.78 8.72
CA ALA A 222 -2.63 -7.08 8.13
C ALA A 222 -2.75 -8.22 9.16
N ALA A 223 -1.96 -8.20 10.22
CA ALA A 223 -1.97 -9.25 11.23
C ALA A 223 -3.09 -9.11 12.28
N THR A 224 -3.62 -7.91 12.47
CA THR A 224 -4.65 -7.61 13.49
C THR A 224 -6.06 -7.46 12.92
N ASP A 225 -6.22 -7.46 11.59
CA ASP A 225 -7.54 -7.41 10.96
C ASP A 225 -8.22 -8.79 11.01
N ASN A 226 -9.37 -8.85 11.68
CA ASN A 226 -10.20 -10.06 11.82
C ASN A 226 -11.41 -10.08 10.87
N ILE A 227 -11.59 -9.05 10.05
CA ILE A 227 -12.76 -8.89 9.18
C ILE A 227 -12.38 -9.10 7.71
N GLY A 228 -11.30 -8.46 7.28
CA GLY A 228 -10.87 -8.46 5.87
C GLY A 228 -10.08 -9.70 5.43
N ARG A 229 -9.76 -10.61 6.34
CA ARG A 229 -8.90 -11.78 6.08
C ARG A 229 -9.63 -13.08 6.40
N CYS A 230 -9.94 -13.86 5.37
CA CYS A 230 -10.71 -15.11 5.50
C CYS A 230 -9.87 -16.33 5.96
N TYR A 231 -8.56 -16.24 6.05
CA TYR A 231 -7.66 -17.39 6.26
C TYR A 231 -6.82 -17.33 7.54
N THR A 232 -6.87 -16.25 8.30
CA THR A 232 -6.13 -16.12 9.55
C THR A 232 -7.01 -15.57 10.66
N MET A 233 -6.84 -16.09 11.86
CA MET A 233 -7.35 -15.39 13.04
C MET A 233 -6.44 -14.18 13.31
N ALA A 234 -7.04 -13.04 13.63
CA ALA A 234 -6.32 -11.86 14.05
C ALA A 234 -5.39 -12.17 15.21
N LYS A 235 -4.16 -11.69 15.13
CA LYS A 235 -3.21 -11.80 16.23
C LYS A 235 -3.52 -10.75 17.30
N PRO A 236 -3.42 -11.09 18.58
CA PRO A 236 -3.41 -10.08 19.65
C PRO A 236 -2.28 -9.07 19.41
N VAL A 237 -2.56 -7.80 19.57
CA VAL A 237 -1.58 -6.72 19.32
C VAL A 237 -0.30 -6.95 20.13
N ASP A 238 -0.39 -7.33 21.40
CA ASP A 238 0.78 -7.56 22.25
C ASP A 238 1.67 -8.70 21.77
N THR A 239 1.09 -9.76 21.21
CA THR A 239 1.86 -10.83 20.57
C THR A 239 2.65 -10.30 19.38
N LEU A 240 2.01 -9.49 18.54
CA LEU A 240 2.63 -8.91 17.35
C LEU A 240 3.73 -7.90 17.71
N LEU A 241 3.53 -7.10 18.76
CA LEU A 241 4.60 -6.21 19.28
C LEU A 241 5.85 -7.01 19.70
N GLY A 242 5.67 -8.20 20.27
CA GLY A 242 6.76 -9.13 20.57
C GLY A 242 7.49 -9.60 19.31
N GLU A 243 6.75 -9.92 18.24
CA GLU A 243 7.33 -10.32 16.95
C GLU A 243 8.13 -9.17 16.31
N PHE A 244 7.64 -7.93 16.38
CA PHE A 244 8.37 -6.75 15.88
C PHE A 244 9.70 -6.54 16.63
N ARG A 245 9.68 -6.67 17.96
CA ARG A 245 10.90 -6.58 18.79
C ARG A 245 11.92 -7.65 18.44
N ALA A 246 11.46 -8.90 18.22
CA ALA A 246 12.33 -10.01 17.87
C ALA A 246 12.97 -9.85 16.47
N GLN A 247 12.33 -9.11 15.56
CA GLN A 247 12.82 -8.87 14.19
C GLN A 247 13.36 -7.43 13.99
N ARG A 248 13.64 -6.73 15.09
CA ARG A 248 14.23 -5.40 15.09
C ARG A 248 15.63 -5.44 14.49
N GLY A 249 15.89 -4.56 13.51
CA GLY A 249 17.18 -4.47 12.80
C GLY A 249 17.37 -5.49 11.70
N THR A 250 16.45 -6.46 11.54
CA THR A 250 16.43 -7.39 10.41
C THR A 250 15.27 -7.05 9.46
N ARG A 251 14.06 -7.42 9.80
CA ARG A 251 12.89 -7.10 8.99
C ARG A 251 12.40 -5.69 9.20
N TYR A 252 12.43 -5.18 10.42
CA TYR A 252 11.86 -3.89 10.80
C TYR A 252 12.93 -2.91 11.29
N ALA A 253 12.78 -1.64 10.91
CA ALA A 253 13.68 -0.57 11.31
C ALA A 253 13.72 -0.40 12.84
N PRO A 254 14.92 -0.34 13.45
CA PRO A 254 15.08 -0.18 14.89
C PRO A 254 14.37 1.04 15.46
N GLU A 255 14.39 2.16 14.72
CA GLU A 255 13.82 3.44 15.11
C GLU A 255 12.29 3.38 15.16
N VAL A 256 11.67 2.66 14.21
CA VAL A 256 10.21 2.48 14.19
C VAL A 256 9.77 1.54 15.31
N VAL A 257 10.47 0.42 15.48
CA VAL A 257 10.15 -0.55 16.54
C VAL A 257 10.33 0.06 17.93
N ALA A 258 11.31 0.95 18.12
CA ALA A 258 11.52 1.65 19.39
C ALA A 258 10.33 2.53 19.81
N LEU A 259 9.50 2.98 18.88
CA LEU A 259 8.28 3.72 19.21
C LEU A 259 7.26 2.84 19.94
N LEU A 260 7.27 1.54 19.68
CA LEU A 260 6.36 0.57 20.29
C LEU A 260 6.71 0.29 21.76
N ASP A 261 7.89 0.73 22.23
CA ASP A 261 8.32 0.67 23.62
C ASP A 261 7.83 1.90 24.45
N ASP A 262 7.28 2.91 23.78
CA ASP A 262 6.64 4.06 24.39
C ASP A 262 5.19 3.70 24.76
N GLU A 263 4.88 3.70 26.06
CA GLU A 263 3.57 3.26 26.57
C GLU A 263 2.42 4.15 26.08
N GLU A 264 2.64 5.47 26.00
CA GLU A 264 1.64 6.41 25.49
C GLU A 264 1.36 6.13 24.02
N PHE A 265 2.39 6.02 23.19
CA PHE A 265 2.26 5.72 21.79
C PHE A 265 1.61 4.35 21.54
N SER A 266 2.02 3.32 22.29
CA SER A 266 1.43 1.96 22.19
C SER A 266 -0.05 1.94 22.56
N ARG A 267 -0.47 2.72 23.55
CA ARG A 267 -1.89 2.85 23.93
C ARG A 267 -2.67 3.53 22.80
N ASP A 268 -2.20 4.68 22.31
CA ASP A 268 -2.83 5.43 21.23
C ASP A 268 -2.92 4.59 19.94
N LEU A 269 -1.90 3.77 19.68
CA LEU A 269 -1.86 2.84 18.56
C LEU A 269 -2.97 1.77 18.66
N LYS A 270 -3.15 1.17 19.84
CA LYS A 270 -4.20 0.17 20.08
C LYS A 270 -5.59 0.78 19.93
N GLU A 271 -5.80 1.96 20.49
CA GLU A 271 -7.06 2.69 20.35
C GLU A 271 -7.35 3.04 18.86
N THR A 272 -6.34 3.49 18.13
CA THR A 272 -6.46 3.77 16.70
C THR A 272 -6.83 2.52 15.91
N LEU A 273 -6.20 1.39 16.20
CA LEU A 273 -6.52 0.11 15.53
C LEU A 273 -7.98 -0.30 15.75
N ASP A 274 -8.49 -0.16 16.96
CA ASP A 274 -9.86 -0.58 17.28
C ASP A 274 -10.92 0.40 16.75
N GLU A 275 -10.82 1.67 17.10
CA GLU A 275 -11.85 2.68 16.80
C GLU A 275 -11.84 3.12 15.35
N THR A 276 -10.65 3.38 14.79
CA THR A 276 -10.53 3.83 13.39
C THR A 276 -10.92 2.72 12.43
N ARG A 277 -10.46 1.48 12.64
CA ARG A 277 -10.81 0.33 11.81
C ARG A 277 -12.33 0.13 11.78
N LYS A 278 -12.98 0.15 12.94
CA LYS A 278 -14.42 0.06 13.04
C LYS A 278 -15.13 1.16 12.25
N SER A 279 -14.67 2.40 12.37
CA SER A 279 -15.23 3.53 11.62
C SER A 279 -15.07 3.38 10.12
N VAL A 280 -13.89 2.98 9.65
CA VAL A 280 -13.62 2.75 8.22
C VAL A 280 -14.48 1.62 7.66
N TYR A 281 -14.65 0.51 8.39
CA TYR A 281 -15.54 -0.57 7.96
C TYR A 281 -16.99 -0.10 7.85
N LEU A 282 -17.50 0.64 8.85
CA LEU A 282 -18.87 1.16 8.82
C LEU A 282 -19.10 2.09 7.61
N GLU A 283 -18.15 2.93 7.30
CA GLU A 283 -18.21 3.84 6.15
C GLU A 283 -18.19 3.09 4.83
N VAL A 284 -17.19 2.21 4.62
CA VAL A 284 -16.99 1.49 3.36
C VAL A 284 -18.13 0.51 3.05
N TYR A 285 -18.72 -0.09 4.07
CA TYR A 285 -19.84 -1.03 3.90
C TYR A 285 -21.21 -0.37 4.06
N HIS A 286 -21.26 0.96 4.22
CA HIS A 286 -22.51 1.72 4.36
C HIS A 286 -23.43 1.23 5.49
N VAL A 287 -22.86 0.76 6.59
CA VAL A 287 -23.61 0.33 7.76
C VAL A 287 -23.99 1.57 8.56
N LYS A 288 -25.28 1.94 8.53
CA LYS A 288 -25.79 3.01 9.39
C LYS A 288 -25.74 2.56 10.85
N ARG A 289 -25.24 3.44 11.73
CA ARG A 289 -25.34 3.25 13.18
C ARG A 289 -26.76 3.40 13.67
#